data_4107da75d15732801c0214c25bdd8954
#
_entry.id   4107da75d15732801c0214c25bdd8954
#
_cell.length_a   1.000
_cell.length_b   1.000
_cell.length_c   1.000
_cell.angle_alpha   90.00
_cell.angle_beta   90.00
_cell.angle_gamma   90.00
#
_symmetry.space_group_name_H-M   'P 1'
#
loop_
_entity.id
_entity.type
_entity.pdbx_description
1 polymer ?
#
loop_
_entity_poly.entity_id
_entity_poly.type
_entity_poly.pdbx_seq_one_letter_code
_entity_poly.pdbx_strand_id
1 'polypeptide(L)'
;AITVDRNDKDEILRQTRTLLQAVLERNGLTAGRVRAVLFTMTRDLDAVYPAVAARQLGLTEASLMCMQEQYVVGSLPRCIRLLVLAEGERPQSALCPVYLEGAAVLRPDLAGKKPFAIAIDGPAGSGKSTVAKAVARDLGILYIDTGAMYRAVGLYCLQEGLDPQNEAQVAPVLEDVRVVLRQVDGAQHVFLNGEDVSEEIRTPEAGWAASAVGGLLPVRQRMVALQREMAQNQSVVMDGRDIGTVIMPDADIKIFLV
;
A
#
# COMPACT_ATOMS: atom_id res chain seq x y z
N ALA A 1 2.42 1.38 18.19
CA ALA A 1 2.04 1.87 19.51
C ALA A 1 0.88 2.86 19.41
N ILE A 2 0.08 2.96 20.47
CA ILE A 2 -1.03 3.91 20.60
C ILE A 2 -1.20 4.31 22.06
N THR A 3 -1.61 5.53 22.33
CA THR A 3 -2.05 5.93 23.68
C THR A 3 -3.57 5.79 23.83
N VAL A 4 -4.00 5.68 25.09
CA VAL A 4 -5.40 5.55 25.50
C VAL A 4 -5.75 6.74 26.42
N ASP A 5 -6.91 7.34 26.23
CA ASP A 5 -7.29 8.52 27.03
C ASP A 5 -7.57 8.17 28.50
N ARG A 6 -8.10 6.99 28.75
CA ARG A 6 -8.45 6.52 30.09
C ARG A 6 -8.30 5.01 30.20
N ASN A 7 -8.06 4.53 31.41
CA ASN A 7 -8.03 3.10 31.74
C ASN A 7 -9.46 2.56 31.84
N ASP A 8 -10.05 2.26 30.70
CA ASP A 8 -11.41 1.77 30.54
C ASP A 8 -11.41 0.60 29.56
N LYS A 9 -12.21 -0.45 29.85
CA LYS A 9 -12.25 -1.66 29.03
C LYS A 9 -12.56 -1.40 27.57
N ASP A 10 -13.62 -0.64 27.30
CA ASP A 10 -14.09 -0.44 25.92
C ASP A 10 -13.12 0.48 25.15
N GLU A 11 -12.55 1.44 25.84
CA GLU A 11 -11.54 2.33 25.28
C GLU A 11 -10.24 1.58 24.93
N ILE A 12 -9.72 0.74 25.82
CA ILE A 12 -8.54 -0.10 25.56
C ILE A 12 -8.80 -1.02 24.36
N LEU A 13 -9.94 -1.67 24.31
CA LEU A 13 -10.29 -2.56 23.19
C LEU A 13 -10.44 -1.79 21.88
N ARG A 14 -11.07 -0.61 21.89
CA ARG A 14 -11.23 0.25 20.73
C ARG A 14 -9.88 0.67 20.16
N GLN A 15 -9.01 1.21 21.00
CA GLN A 15 -7.69 1.69 20.58
C GLN A 15 -6.77 0.53 20.14
N THR A 16 -6.87 -0.62 20.80
CA THR A 16 -6.11 -1.82 20.37
C THR A 16 -6.57 -2.28 18.98
N ARG A 17 -7.88 -2.28 18.69
CA ARG A 17 -8.39 -2.58 17.34
C ARG A 17 -7.86 -1.60 16.31
N THR A 18 -7.95 -0.30 16.60
CA THR A 18 -7.45 0.77 15.70
C THR A 18 -5.97 0.57 15.39
N LEU A 19 -5.14 0.29 16.40
CA LEU A 19 -3.71 0.07 16.21
C LEU A 19 -3.45 -1.18 15.37
N LEU A 20 -4.11 -2.30 15.70
CA LEU A 20 -3.88 -3.58 15.05
C LEU A 20 -4.35 -3.56 13.59
N GLN A 21 -5.51 -2.97 13.32
CA GLN A 21 -6.00 -2.75 11.95
C GLN A 21 -5.02 -1.90 11.13
N ALA A 22 -4.56 -0.78 11.68
CA ALA A 22 -3.59 0.07 10.99
C ALA A 22 -2.26 -0.66 10.70
N VAL A 23 -1.80 -1.55 11.61
CA VAL A 23 -0.61 -2.37 11.37
C VAL A 23 -0.84 -3.37 10.25
N LEU A 24 -1.96 -4.08 10.26
CA LEU A 24 -2.30 -5.07 9.22
C LEU A 24 -2.45 -4.39 7.85
N GLU A 25 -3.24 -3.33 7.76
CA GLU A 25 -3.53 -2.60 6.52
C GLU A 25 -2.26 -1.98 5.91
N ARG A 26 -1.49 -1.20 6.71
CA ARG A 26 -0.29 -0.51 6.21
C ARG A 26 0.82 -1.47 5.78
N ASN A 27 0.79 -2.69 6.28
CA ASN A 27 1.75 -3.73 5.91
C ASN A 27 1.18 -4.78 4.95
N GLY A 28 -0.07 -4.66 4.51
CA GLY A 28 -0.71 -5.61 3.61
C GLY A 28 -0.78 -7.03 4.20
N LEU A 29 -0.98 -7.13 5.52
CA LEU A 29 -1.07 -8.40 6.23
C LEU A 29 -2.52 -8.83 6.37
N THR A 30 -2.78 -10.09 6.10
CA THR A 30 -4.06 -10.74 6.42
C THR A 30 -3.94 -11.51 7.74
N ALA A 31 -5.06 -11.73 8.43
CA ALA A 31 -5.09 -12.46 9.69
C ALA A 31 -4.41 -13.84 9.59
N GLY A 32 -4.61 -14.57 8.50
CA GLY A 32 -4.02 -15.90 8.28
C GLY A 32 -2.49 -15.92 8.13
N ARG A 33 -1.87 -14.77 7.87
CA ARG A 33 -0.39 -14.65 7.82
C ARG A 33 0.23 -14.27 9.16
N VAL A 34 -0.56 -13.86 10.14
CA VAL A 34 -0.08 -13.51 11.47
C VAL A 34 0.16 -14.77 12.27
N ARG A 35 1.38 -14.96 12.76
CA ARG A 35 1.78 -16.11 13.59
C ARG A 35 1.71 -15.82 15.08
N ALA A 36 2.08 -14.61 15.46
CA ALA A 36 1.98 -14.18 16.85
C ALA A 36 1.79 -12.67 16.96
N VAL A 37 1.15 -12.23 18.04
CA VAL A 37 1.11 -10.84 18.47
C VAL A 37 1.49 -10.77 19.95
N LEU A 38 2.54 -10.00 20.25
CA LEU A 38 2.94 -9.67 21.60
C LEU A 38 2.41 -8.26 21.90
N PHE A 39 1.60 -8.15 22.94
CA PHE A 39 1.11 -6.88 23.44
C PHE A 39 1.86 -6.49 24.70
N THR A 40 2.18 -5.20 24.82
CA THR A 40 2.62 -4.64 26.09
C THR A 40 1.72 -3.47 26.46
N MET A 41 1.52 -3.26 27.74
CA MET A 41 0.78 -2.11 28.29
C MET A 41 1.58 -1.49 29.43
N THR A 42 1.50 -0.17 29.51
CA THR A 42 2.01 0.54 30.69
C THR A 42 1.20 0.17 31.92
N ARG A 43 1.80 0.29 33.11
CA ARG A 43 1.22 -0.17 34.39
C ARG A 43 -0.10 0.48 34.80
N ASP A 44 -0.43 1.59 34.18
CA ASP A 44 -1.66 2.38 34.38
C ASP A 44 -2.82 1.93 33.48
N LEU A 45 -2.63 0.83 32.73
CA LEU A 45 -3.67 0.18 31.93
C LEU A 45 -3.83 -1.28 32.41
N ASP A 46 -4.91 -1.56 33.12
CA ASP A 46 -5.19 -2.87 33.71
C ASP A 46 -6.68 -3.33 33.57
N ALA A 47 -7.52 -2.52 32.95
CA ALA A 47 -8.96 -2.80 32.87
C ALA A 47 -9.32 -4.00 31.98
N VAL A 48 -8.49 -4.37 30.99
CA VAL A 48 -8.71 -5.52 30.10
C VAL A 48 -7.44 -5.92 29.35
N TYR A 49 -7.34 -7.18 28.97
CA TYR A 49 -6.26 -7.65 28.09
C TYR A 49 -6.48 -7.21 26.64
N PRO A 50 -5.50 -6.57 25.98
CA PRO A 50 -5.60 -6.13 24.58
C PRO A 50 -5.78 -7.31 23.59
N ALA A 51 -5.32 -8.52 23.96
CA ALA A 51 -5.52 -9.72 23.14
C ALA A 51 -6.99 -10.04 22.84
N VAL A 52 -7.93 -9.54 23.65
CA VAL A 52 -9.38 -9.68 23.35
C VAL A 52 -9.74 -8.98 22.04
N ALA A 53 -9.17 -7.79 21.78
CA ALA A 53 -9.39 -7.07 20.55
C ALA A 53 -8.82 -7.80 19.31
N ALA A 54 -7.68 -8.48 19.46
CA ALA A 54 -7.11 -9.29 18.38
C ALA A 54 -8.02 -10.45 17.96
N ARG A 55 -8.60 -11.16 18.93
CA ARG A 55 -9.58 -12.24 18.64
C ARG A 55 -10.83 -11.70 17.96
N GLN A 56 -11.31 -10.53 18.35
CA GLN A 56 -12.46 -9.88 17.72
C GLN A 56 -12.18 -9.47 16.26
N LEU A 57 -10.92 -9.27 15.90
CA LEU A 57 -10.47 -9.01 14.53
C LEU A 57 -10.16 -10.28 13.72
N GLY A 58 -10.47 -11.46 14.27
CA GLY A 58 -10.28 -12.71 13.55
C GLY A 58 -8.87 -13.32 13.66
N LEU A 59 -8.00 -12.82 14.54
CA LEU A 59 -6.70 -13.45 14.81
C LEU A 59 -6.88 -14.62 15.82
N THR A 60 -7.59 -15.66 15.39
CA THR A 60 -7.92 -16.81 16.23
C THR A 60 -6.82 -17.87 16.26
N GLU A 61 -6.04 -17.97 15.18
CA GLU A 61 -4.95 -18.95 15.02
C GLU A 61 -3.59 -18.43 15.52
N ALA A 62 -3.46 -17.11 15.67
CA ALA A 62 -2.22 -16.49 16.10
C ALA A 62 -1.99 -16.68 17.61
N SER A 63 -0.75 -16.93 18.00
CA SER A 63 -0.36 -16.92 19.42
C SER A 63 -0.41 -15.49 19.96
N LEU A 64 -1.13 -15.28 21.06
CA LEU A 64 -1.31 -13.95 21.67
C LEU A 64 -0.69 -13.93 23.06
N MET A 65 0.19 -12.96 23.31
CA MET A 65 0.83 -12.76 24.61
C MET A 65 0.65 -11.32 25.07
N CYS A 66 0.27 -11.13 26.33
CA CYS A 66 0.18 -9.81 26.96
C CYS A 66 1.20 -9.70 28.09
N MET A 67 1.90 -8.58 28.12
CA MET A 67 2.94 -8.30 29.12
C MET A 67 2.77 -6.87 29.66
N GLN A 68 3.18 -6.66 30.92
CA GLN A 68 3.32 -5.33 31.45
C GLN A 68 4.68 -4.76 31.06
N GLU A 69 4.72 -3.49 30.65
CA GLU A 69 5.96 -2.80 30.36
C GLU A 69 6.72 -2.48 31.65
N GLN A 70 8.05 -2.56 31.56
CA GLN A 70 8.87 -2.03 32.65
C GLN A 70 8.63 -0.53 32.79
N TYR A 71 8.34 -0.10 34.00
CA TYR A 71 8.16 1.31 34.28
C TYR A 71 9.49 2.06 34.30
N VAL A 72 9.52 3.16 33.58
CA VAL A 72 10.61 4.14 33.59
C VAL A 72 10.03 5.49 33.94
N VAL A 73 10.67 6.19 34.86
CA VAL A 73 10.23 7.54 35.30
C VAL A 73 10.19 8.48 34.10
N GLY A 74 9.07 9.16 33.90
CA GLY A 74 8.88 10.06 32.76
C GLY A 74 8.51 9.36 31.45
N SER A 75 8.34 8.03 31.45
CA SER A 75 7.83 7.32 30.27
C SER A 75 6.40 7.71 29.93
N LEU A 76 6.05 7.59 28.65
CA LEU A 76 4.72 7.87 28.14
C LEU A 76 3.66 7.01 28.88
N PRO A 77 2.69 7.62 29.55
CA PRO A 77 1.63 6.88 30.23
C PRO A 77 0.57 6.36 29.26
N ARG A 78 -0.24 5.43 29.74
CA ARG A 78 -1.40 4.86 29.02
C ARG A 78 -1.09 4.45 27.60
N CYS A 79 0.01 3.74 27.42
CA CYS A 79 0.49 3.31 26.12
C CYS A 79 0.31 1.80 25.95
N ILE A 80 -0.21 1.43 24.79
CA ILE A 80 -0.29 0.05 24.30
C ILE A 80 0.70 -0.08 23.15
N ARG A 81 1.57 -1.10 23.20
CA ARG A 81 2.45 -1.45 22.08
C ARG A 81 2.16 -2.88 21.65
N LEU A 82 2.45 -3.17 20.39
CA LEU A 82 2.39 -4.52 19.88
C LEU A 82 3.54 -4.79 18.92
N LEU A 83 3.97 -6.04 18.93
CA LEU A 83 4.87 -6.62 17.94
C LEU A 83 4.12 -7.73 17.23
N VAL A 84 4.02 -7.64 15.90
CA VAL A 84 3.41 -8.68 15.05
C VAL A 84 4.51 -9.50 14.41
N LEU A 85 4.45 -10.82 14.58
CA LEU A 85 5.24 -11.78 13.83
C LEU A 85 4.34 -12.36 12.73
N ALA A 86 4.72 -12.16 11.49
CA ALA A 86 3.93 -12.59 10.35
C ALA A 86 4.80 -13.26 9.29
N GLU A 87 4.21 -14.12 8.49
CA GLU A 87 4.86 -14.68 7.30
C GLU A 87 4.84 -13.66 6.16
N GLY A 88 5.98 -13.57 5.45
CA GLY A 88 6.10 -12.70 4.29
C GLY A 88 7.56 -12.52 3.87
N GLU A 89 7.76 -12.13 2.63
CA GLU A 89 9.08 -11.93 2.02
C GLU A 89 9.48 -10.43 1.98
N ARG A 90 8.72 -9.54 2.64
CA ARG A 90 9.02 -8.10 2.63
C ARG A 90 10.31 -7.81 3.37
N PRO A 91 11.24 -7.05 2.78
CA PRO A 91 12.43 -6.61 3.49
C PRO A 91 12.04 -5.66 4.65
N GLN A 92 12.88 -5.60 5.68
CA GLN A 92 12.67 -4.75 6.86
C GLN A 92 12.40 -3.29 6.48
N SER A 93 13.04 -2.78 5.42
CA SER A 93 12.88 -1.42 4.93
C SER A 93 11.49 -1.11 4.36
N ALA A 94 10.76 -2.13 3.94
CA ALA A 94 9.40 -2.01 3.41
C ALA A 94 8.32 -2.18 4.49
N LEU A 95 8.71 -2.44 5.74
CA LEU A 95 7.78 -2.50 6.85
C LEU A 95 7.41 -1.10 7.32
N CYS A 96 6.13 -0.90 7.60
CA CYS A 96 5.57 0.36 8.07
C CYS A 96 5.25 0.28 9.58
N PRO A 97 6.13 0.78 10.46
CA PRO A 97 5.83 0.88 11.88
C PRO A 97 4.70 1.89 12.12
N VAL A 98 3.81 1.58 13.07
CA VAL A 98 2.62 2.38 13.33
C VAL A 98 2.69 3.01 14.73
N TYR A 99 2.60 4.32 14.78
CA TYR A 99 2.55 5.12 16.01
C TYR A 99 1.37 6.10 15.92
N LEU A 100 0.36 5.86 16.75
CA LEU A 100 -0.90 6.60 16.72
C LEU A 100 -1.07 7.42 17.99
N GLU A 101 -1.87 8.45 17.90
CA GLU A 101 -2.20 9.35 19.00
C GLU A 101 -0.92 9.86 19.71
N GLY A 102 -0.93 9.96 21.03
CA GLY A 102 0.22 10.40 21.81
C GLY A 102 1.47 9.51 21.69
N ALA A 103 1.35 8.28 21.18
CA ALA A 103 2.49 7.40 20.96
C ALA A 103 3.42 7.87 19.82
N ALA A 104 2.99 8.86 19.02
CA ALA A 104 3.82 9.50 18.00
C ALA A 104 5.14 10.04 18.56
N VAL A 105 5.16 10.51 19.80
CA VAL A 105 6.36 11.05 20.46
C VAL A 105 7.46 9.99 20.69
N LEU A 106 7.13 8.71 20.69
CA LEU A 106 8.11 7.63 20.90
C LEU A 106 9.06 7.45 19.71
N ARG A 107 8.59 7.78 18.52
CA ARG A 107 9.34 7.69 17.26
C ARG A 107 8.92 8.83 16.34
N PRO A 108 9.30 10.08 16.67
CA PRO A 108 8.94 11.25 15.88
C PRO A 108 9.48 11.17 14.44
N ASP A 109 10.56 10.43 14.23
CA ASP A 109 11.13 10.11 12.92
C ASP A 109 10.22 9.21 12.06
N LEU A 110 9.34 8.44 12.67
CA LEU A 110 8.40 7.53 12.01
C LEU A 110 6.94 8.02 12.08
N ALA A 111 6.56 8.68 13.15
CA ALA A 111 5.19 9.10 13.44
C ALA A 111 4.71 10.28 12.57
N GLY A 112 5.63 11.07 12.04
CA GLY A 112 5.34 12.26 11.21
C GLY A 112 5.21 11.99 9.71
N LYS A 113 5.46 10.78 9.25
CA LYS A 113 5.31 10.45 7.83
C LYS A 113 3.87 10.05 7.52
N LYS A 114 2.98 11.06 7.46
CA LYS A 114 1.73 10.88 6.72
C LYS A 114 2.11 10.39 5.32
N PRO A 115 1.50 9.30 4.82
CA PRO A 115 1.70 8.93 3.43
C PRO A 115 1.52 10.14 2.55
N PHE A 116 2.45 10.39 1.67
CA PHE A 116 2.39 11.49 0.71
C PHE A 116 2.47 10.96 -0.71
N ALA A 117 1.86 11.70 -1.62
CA ALA A 117 1.78 11.33 -3.02
C ALA A 117 2.49 12.36 -3.91
N ILE A 118 3.31 11.88 -4.83
CA ILE A 118 3.95 12.69 -5.86
C ILE A 118 3.37 12.27 -7.21
N ALA A 119 2.75 13.20 -7.91
CA ALA A 119 2.26 13.02 -9.27
C ALA A 119 3.25 13.63 -10.27
N ILE A 120 3.70 12.84 -11.26
CA ILE A 120 4.57 13.31 -12.33
C ILE A 120 3.87 13.10 -13.66
N ASP A 121 3.43 14.17 -14.27
CA ASP A 121 2.73 14.16 -15.56
C ASP A 121 3.62 14.72 -16.69
N GLY A 122 3.27 14.42 -17.92
CA GLY A 122 3.93 14.95 -19.12
C GLY A 122 3.83 14.02 -20.33
N PRO A 123 4.29 14.45 -21.51
CA PRO A 123 4.24 13.67 -22.75
C PRO A 123 5.14 12.43 -22.72
N ALA A 124 4.92 11.53 -23.68
CA ALA A 124 5.84 10.39 -23.87
C ALA A 124 7.26 10.91 -24.21
N GLY A 125 8.28 10.26 -23.64
CA GLY A 125 9.67 10.63 -23.89
C GLY A 125 10.22 11.81 -23.06
N SER A 126 9.41 12.47 -22.22
CA SER A 126 9.85 13.60 -21.38
C SER A 126 10.74 13.21 -20.18
N GLY A 127 11.06 11.92 -19.99
CA GLY A 127 11.91 11.47 -18.89
C GLY A 127 11.18 11.22 -17.56
N LYS A 128 9.86 11.27 -17.52
CA LYS A 128 9.04 11.07 -16.29
C LYS A 128 9.42 9.83 -15.50
N SER A 129 9.47 8.68 -16.16
CA SER A 129 9.74 7.41 -15.49
C SER A 129 11.16 7.36 -14.92
N THR A 130 12.12 8.02 -15.56
CA THR A 130 13.49 8.14 -15.05
C THR A 130 13.53 8.98 -13.77
N VAL A 131 12.86 10.12 -13.79
CA VAL A 131 12.74 11.01 -12.61
C VAL A 131 11.96 10.31 -11.50
N ALA A 132 10.80 9.70 -11.80
CA ALA A 132 9.97 9.01 -10.83
C ALA A 132 10.70 7.87 -10.12
N LYS A 133 11.46 7.06 -10.88
CA LYS A 133 12.29 5.98 -10.32
C LYS A 133 13.40 6.51 -9.41
N ALA A 134 14.06 7.59 -9.80
CA ALA A 134 15.09 8.21 -8.97
C ALA A 134 14.51 8.76 -7.66
N VAL A 135 13.38 9.48 -7.75
CA VAL A 135 12.65 10.00 -6.57
C VAL A 135 12.18 8.86 -5.65
N ALA A 136 11.61 7.78 -6.21
CA ALA A 136 11.18 6.63 -5.44
C ALA A 136 12.33 6.00 -4.65
N ARG A 137 13.46 5.79 -5.31
CA ARG A 137 14.68 5.23 -4.70
C ARG A 137 15.23 6.13 -3.61
N ASP A 138 15.37 7.42 -3.89
CA ASP A 138 16.02 8.37 -2.99
C ASP A 138 15.16 8.65 -1.73
N LEU A 139 13.83 8.60 -1.87
CA LEU A 139 12.89 8.76 -0.77
C LEU A 139 12.45 7.44 -0.12
N GLY A 140 12.79 6.29 -0.69
CA GLY A 140 12.37 4.98 -0.19
C GLY A 140 10.85 4.77 -0.27
N ILE A 141 10.19 5.29 -1.30
CA ILE A 141 8.73 5.22 -1.50
C ILE A 141 8.37 4.34 -2.70
N LEU A 142 7.09 3.94 -2.79
CA LEU A 142 6.64 3.11 -3.90
C LEU A 142 6.62 3.92 -5.21
N TYR A 143 7.19 3.34 -6.27
CA TYR A 143 7.00 3.81 -7.63
C TYR A 143 5.87 3.06 -8.33
N ILE A 144 5.00 3.76 -9.03
CA ILE A 144 3.90 3.20 -9.82
C ILE A 144 4.01 3.70 -11.27
N ASP A 145 4.38 2.79 -12.19
CA ASP A 145 4.37 3.02 -13.64
C ASP A 145 2.95 2.76 -14.18
N THR A 146 2.15 3.81 -14.33
CA THR A 146 0.78 3.65 -14.84
C THR A 146 0.76 3.20 -16.30
N GLY A 147 1.74 3.62 -17.09
CA GLY A 147 1.88 3.18 -18.46
C GLY A 147 2.12 1.67 -18.58
N ALA A 148 2.88 1.09 -17.66
CA ALA A 148 3.10 -0.34 -17.62
C ALA A 148 1.80 -1.11 -17.31
N MET A 149 0.93 -0.57 -16.46
CA MET A 149 -0.37 -1.18 -16.17
C MET A 149 -1.27 -1.23 -17.41
N TYR A 150 -1.34 -0.14 -18.17
CA TYR A 150 -2.10 -0.14 -19.46
C TYR A 150 -1.46 -1.06 -20.48
N ARG A 151 -0.13 -1.17 -20.54
CA ARG A 151 0.56 -2.13 -21.42
C ARG A 151 0.25 -3.57 -21.06
N ALA A 152 0.12 -3.90 -19.78
CA ALA A 152 -0.28 -5.23 -19.34
C ALA A 152 -1.71 -5.58 -19.77
N VAL A 153 -2.67 -4.63 -19.66
CA VAL A 153 -4.04 -4.83 -20.18
C VAL A 153 -4.04 -4.97 -21.70
N GLY A 154 -3.27 -4.13 -22.42
CA GLY A 154 -3.10 -4.26 -23.86
C GLY A 154 -2.53 -5.60 -24.30
N LEU A 155 -1.48 -6.07 -23.59
CA LEU A 155 -0.88 -7.38 -23.83
C LEU A 155 -1.89 -8.52 -23.63
N TYR A 156 -2.68 -8.47 -22.56
CA TYR A 156 -3.76 -9.43 -22.33
C TYR A 156 -4.71 -9.51 -23.52
N CYS A 157 -5.16 -8.36 -24.04
CA CYS A 157 -6.03 -8.34 -25.24
C CYS A 157 -5.37 -9.01 -26.44
N LEU A 158 -4.07 -8.75 -26.66
CA LEU A 158 -3.34 -9.38 -27.78
C LEU A 158 -3.19 -10.89 -27.59
N GLN A 159 -2.92 -11.36 -26.38
CA GLN A 159 -2.80 -12.81 -26.07
C GLN A 159 -4.12 -13.55 -26.28
N GLU A 160 -5.23 -12.92 -25.89
CA GLU A 160 -6.57 -13.49 -26.04
C GLU A 160 -7.18 -13.25 -27.44
N GLY A 161 -6.44 -12.62 -28.36
CA GLY A 161 -6.92 -12.34 -29.73
C GLY A 161 -8.08 -11.33 -29.79
N LEU A 162 -8.20 -10.48 -28.77
CA LEU A 162 -9.20 -9.42 -28.69
C LEU A 162 -8.70 -8.16 -29.42
N ASP A 163 -9.61 -7.43 -30.03
CA ASP A 163 -9.30 -6.10 -30.58
C ASP A 163 -9.22 -5.08 -29.44
N PRO A 164 -8.02 -4.51 -29.14
CA PRO A 164 -7.85 -3.54 -28.08
C PRO A 164 -8.66 -2.23 -28.26
N GLN A 165 -9.20 -1.98 -29.44
CA GLN A 165 -10.06 -0.82 -29.72
C GLN A 165 -11.55 -1.13 -29.51
N ASN A 166 -11.93 -2.41 -29.39
CA ASN A 166 -13.31 -2.84 -29.31
C ASN A 166 -13.76 -2.97 -27.84
N GLU A 167 -14.46 -1.93 -27.34
CA GLU A 167 -14.95 -1.92 -25.96
C GLU A 167 -15.84 -3.13 -25.64
N ALA A 168 -16.67 -3.59 -26.57
CA ALA A 168 -17.56 -4.71 -26.36
C ALA A 168 -16.81 -6.05 -26.15
N GLN A 169 -15.58 -6.17 -26.67
CA GLN A 169 -14.71 -7.33 -26.44
C GLN A 169 -13.89 -7.17 -25.16
N VAL A 170 -13.41 -5.96 -24.88
CA VAL A 170 -12.47 -5.71 -23.78
C VAL A 170 -13.19 -5.58 -22.43
N ALA A 171 -14.31 -4.88 -22.37
CA ALA A 171 -14.98 -4.61 -21.09
C ALA A 171 -15.38 -5.88 -20.29
N PRO A 172 -15.92 -6.94 -20.91
CA PRO A 172 -16.33 -8.15 -20.18
C PRO A 172 -15.17 -8.90 -19.51
N VAL A 173 -13.96 -8.81 -20.06
CA VAL A 173 -12.80 -9.57 -19.58
C VAL A 173 -11.99 -8.83 -18.50
N LEU A 174 -12.30 -7.55 -18.23
CA LEU A 174 -11.54 -6.75 -17.27
C LEU A 174 -11.59 -7.28 -15.83
N GLU A 175 -12.61 -8.03 -15.45
CA GLU A 175 -12.70 -8.64 -14.13
C GLU A 175 -11.68 -9.78 -13.95
N ASP A 176 -11.29 -10.43 -15.04
CA ASP A 176 -10.30 -11.52 -15.06
C ASP A 176 -8.87 -11.00 -15.17
N VAL A 177 -8.69 -9.71 -15.46
CA VAL A 177 -7.37 -9.08 -15.61
C VAL A 177 -6.86 -8.59 -14.26
N ARG A 178 -5.85 -9.25 -13.75
CA ARG A 178 -5.16 -8.88 -12.50
C ARG A 178 -3.76 -8.36 -12.80
N VAL A 179 -3.58 -7.06 -12.67
CA VAL A 179 -2.27 -6.41 -12.82
C VAL A 179 -1.71 -6.13 -11.43
N VAL A 180 -0.48 -6.62 -11.16
CA VAL A 180 0.22 -6.42 -9.91
C VAL A 180 1.62 -5.90 -10.18
N LEU A 181 2.01 -4.84 -9.49
CA LEU A 181 3.38 -4.32 -9.52
C LEU A 181 4.14 -4.83 -8.28
N ARG A 182 5.33 -5.40 -8.48
CA ARG A 182 6.20 -5.88 -7.40
C ARG A 182 7.61 -5.38 -7.58
N GLN A 183 8.31 -5.17 -6.47
CA GLN A 183 9.76 -4.96 -6.48
C GLN A 183 10.45 -6.32 -6.41
N VAL A 184 11.28 -6.62 -7.41
CA VAL A 184 12.12 -7.82 -7.47
C VAL A 184 13.54 -7.35 -7.75
N ASP A 185 14.49 -7.69 -6.89
CA ASP A 185 15.92 -7.32 -7.01
C ASP A 185 16.18 -5.82 -7.27
N GLY A 186 15.36 -4.95 -6.65
CA GLY A 186 15.46 -3.50 -6.80
C GLY A 186 14.85 -2.92 -8.07
N ALA A 187 14.27 -3.76 -8.95
CA ALA A 187 13.52 -3.34 -10.12
C ALA A 187 12.01 -3.55 -9.94
N GLN A 188 11.19 -2.70 -10.57
CA GLN A 188 9.76 -2.92 -10.61
C GLN A 188 9.42 -3.92 -11.72
N HIS A 189 8.75 -5.00 -11.32
CA HIS A 189 8.20 -6.02 -12.22
C HIS A 189 6.69 -5.91 -12.30
N VAL A 190 6.15 -6.26 -13.47
CA VAL A 190 4.72 -6.24 -13.77
C VAL A 190 4.23 -7.67 -13.93
N PHE A 191 3.25 -8.03 -13.11
CA PHE A 191 2.63 -9.35 -13.17
C PHE A 191 1.22 -9.22 -13.74
N LEU A 192 0.92 -10.00 -14.76
CA LEU A 192 -0.40 -10.16 -15.35
C LEU A 192 -0.91 -11.56 -15.02
N ASN A 193 -2.02 -11.65 -14.29
CA ASN A 193 -2.62 -12.92 -13.86
C ASN A 193 -1.63 -13.90 -13.17
N GLY A 194 -0.59 -13.34 -12.53
CA GLY A 194 0.43 -14.09 -11.80
C GLY A 194 1.70 -14.36 -12.59
N GLU A 195 1.73 -14.12 -13.89
CA GLU A 195 2.91 -14.27 -14.77
C GLU A 195 3.68 -12.95 -14.85
N ASP A 196 5.00 -12.99 -14.80
CA ASP A 196 5.86 -11.82 -14.99
C ASP A 196 5.91 -11.46 -16.47
N VAL A 197 5.36 -10.31 -16.82
CA VAL A 197 5.30 -9.80 -18.20
C VAL A 197 6.14 -8.55 -18.42
N SER A 198 7.13 -8.34 -17.55
CA SER A 198 7.93 -7.09 -17.51
C SER A 198 8.67 -6.81 -18.81
N GLU A 199 9.07 -7.84 -19.54
CA GLU A 199 9.74 -7.70 -20.83
C GLU A 199 8.73 -7.61 -21.99
N GLU A 200 7.68 -8.44 -21.97
CA GLU A 200 6.66 -8.53 -23.02
C GLU A 200 5.88 -7.23 -23.18
N ILE A 201 5.66 -6.51 -22.09
CA ILE A 201 4.96 -5.19 -22.15
C ILE A 201 5.80 -4.08 -22.77
N ARG A 202 7.08 -4.32 -23.10
CA ARG A 202 7.98 -3.31 -23.70
C ARG A 202 8.00 -3.35 -25.23
N THR A 203 7.27 -4.27 -25.83
CA THR A 203 7.19 -4.36 -27.29
C THR A 203 6.40 -3.20 -27.89
N PRO A 204 6.66 -2.84 -29.15
CA PRO A 204 5.87 -1.82 -29.86
C PRO A 204 4.38 -2.14 -29.93
N GLU A 205 4.06 -3.42 -30.10
CA GLU A 205 2.68 -3.95 -30.17
C GLU A 205 1.95 -3.73 -28.84
N ALA A 206 2.58 -4.05 -27.70
CA ALA A 206 2.03 -3.77 -26.37
C ALA A 206 1.86 -2.27 -26.14
N GLY A 207 2.78 -1.45 -26.66
CA GLY A 207 2.69 0.01 -26.60
C GLY A 207 1.50 0.56 -27.39
N TRP A 208 1.24 0.03 -28.60
CA TRP A 208 0.07 0.36 -29.41
C TRP A 208 -1.22 -0.08 -28.71
N ALA A 209 -1.28 -1.33 -28.25
CA ALA A 209 -2.43 -1.89 -27.56
C ALA A 209 -2.76 -1.09 -26.28
N ALA A 210 -1.74 -0.67 -25.50
CA ALA A 210 -1.92 0.19 -24.34
C ALA A 210 -2.61 1.52 -24.68
N SER A 211 -2.22 2.14 -25.80
CA SER A 211 -2.85 3.38 -26.27
C SER A 211 -4.30 3.15 -26.69
N ALA A 212 -4.58 2.02 -27.31
CA ALA A 212 -5.92 1.63 -27.75
C ALA A 212 -6.85 1.39 -26.54
N VAL A 213 -6.46 0.49 -25.62
CA VAL A 213 -7.27 0.21 -24.43
C VAL A 213 -7.39 1.43 -23.52
N GLY A 214 -6.39 2.31 -23.48
CA GLY A 214 -6.42 3.56 -22.72
C GLY A 214 -7.48 4.56 -23.18
N GLY A 215 -8.00 4.41 -24.41
CA GLY A 215 -9.14 5.15 -24.93
C GLY A 215 -10.50 4.65 -24.41
N LEU A 216 -10.58 3.40 -23.91
CA LEU A 216 -11.80 2.77 -23.48
C LEU A 216 -12.16 3.17 -22.05
N LEU A 217 -13.39 3.67 -21.86
CA LEU A 217 -13.85 4.15 -20.55
C LEU A 217 -13.81 3.08 -19.43
N PRO A 218 -14.27 1.83 -19.66
CA PRO A 218 -14.22 0.79 -18.64
C PRO A 218 -12.79 0.46 -18.18
N VAL A 219 -11.83 0.43 -19.13
CA VAL A 219 -10.40 0.19 -18.80
C VAL A 219 -9.85 1.32 -17.95
N ARG A 220 -10.12 2.58 -18.32
CA ARG A 220 -9.68 3.75 -17.52
C ARG A 220 -10.23 3.71 -16.11
N GLN A 221 -11.52 3.45 -15.95
CA GLN A 221 -12.16 3.36 -14.64
C GLN A 221 -11.51 2.27 -13.78
N ARG A 222 -11.27 1.10 -14.35
CA ARG A 222 -10.61 0.00 -13.65
C ARG A 222 -9.18 0.33 -13.24
N MET A 223 -8.39 0.92 -14.14
CA MET A 223 -7.01 1.30 -13.87
C MET A 223 -6.93 2.41 -12.81
N VAL A 224 -7.78 3.44 -12.88
CA VAL A 224 -7.84 4.51 -11.87
C VAL A 224 -8.17 3.92 -10.49
N ALA A 225 -9.11 2.98 -10.39
CA ALA A 225 -9.45 2.34 -9.13
C ALA A 225 -8.25 1.59 -8.53
N LEU A 226 -7.54 0.77 -9.35
CA LEU A 226 -6.36 0.02 -8.92
C LEU A 226 -5.20 0.95 -8.50
N GLN A 227 -4.96 2.01 -9.25
CA GLN A 227 -3.90 2.99 -8.97
C GLN A 227 -4.17 3.72 -7.65
N ARG A 228 -5.42 4.11 -7.40
CA ARG A 228 -5.83 4.73 -6.13
C ARG A 228 -5.69 3.76 -4.96
N GLU A 229 -6.09 2.51 -5.14
CA GLU A 229 -5.92 1.47 -4.12
C GLU A 229 -4.44 1.29 -3.73
N MET A 230 -3.54 1.22 -4.72
CA MET A 230 -2.10 1.13 -4.49
C MET A 230 -1.54 2.34 -3.72
N ALA A 231 -2.15 3.52 -3.88
CA ALA A 231 -1.69 4.76 -3.24
C ALA A 231 -2.26 5.00 -1.83
N GLN A 232 -3.29 4.26 -1.39
CA GLN A 232 -4.07 4.59 -0.19
C GLN A 232 -3.30 4.60 1.13
N ASN A 233 -2.30 3.71 1.31
CA ASN A 233 -1.74 3.45 2.63
C ASN A 233 -0.21 3.60 2.71
N GLN A 234 0.41 4.18 1.69
CA GLN A 234 1.85 4.35 1.62
C GLN A 234 2.25 5.56 0.79
N SER A 235 3.44 6.11 1.05
CA SER A 235 3.97 7.17 0.19
C SER A 235 4.28 6.62 -1.18
N VAL A 236 3.88 7.35 -2.23
CA VAL A 236 4.02 6.92 -3.61
C VAL A 236 4.54 8.03 -4.51
N VAL A 237 5.26 7.67 -5.54
CA VAL A 237 5.43 8.49 -6.74
C VAL A 237 4.82 7.74 -7.93
N MET A 238 3.98 8.42 -8.65
CA MET A 238 3.26 7.87 -9.80
C MET A 238 3.54 8.73 -11.03
N ASP A 239 3.87 8.12 -12.15
CA ASP A 239 4.04 8.83 -13.40
C ASP A 239 3.00 8.44 -14.46
N GLY A 240 2.58 9.44 -15.23
CA GLY A 240 1.55 9.25 -16.26
C GLY A 240 1.26 10.52 -17.06
N ARG A 241 -0.01 10.71 -17.43
CA ARG A 241 -0.46 11.86 -18.22
C ARG A 241 -1.50 12.74 -17.52
N ASP A 242 -2.21 12.16 -16.56
CA ASP A 242 -3.31 12.78 -15.85
C ASP A 242 -3.32 12.36 -14.34
N ILE A 243 -2.13 12.09 -13.81
CA ILE A 243 -1.98 11.64 -12.43
C ILE A 243 -2.45 12.71 -11.46
N GLY A 244 -1.90 13.92 -11.59
CA GLY A 244 -2.20 15.04 -10.68
C GLY A 244 -3.53 15.72 -10.92
N THR A 245 -4.27 15.33 -11.98
CA THR A 245 -5.56 15.91 -12.32
C THR A 245 -6.73 14.94 -12.14
N VAL A 246 -6.53 13.66 -12.43
CA VAL A 246 -7.60 12.65 -12.41
C VAL A 246 -7.36 11.59 -11.34
N ILE A 247 -6.15 11.02 -11.27
CA ILE A 247 -5.89 9.86 -10.41
C ILE A 247 -5.69 10.29 -8.97
N MET A 248 -4.78 11.24 -8.75
CA MET A 248 -4.46 11.81 -7.44
C MET A 248 -4.62 13.34 -7.46
N PRO A 249 -5.85 13.86 -7.55
CA PRO A 249 -6.09 15.31 -7.58
C PRO A 249 -5.62 16.01 -6.31
N ASP A 250 -5.50 15.29 -5.20
CA ASP A 250 -5.04 15.78 -3.90
C ASP A 250 -3.56 15.38 -3.61
N ALA A 251 -2.77 15.03 -4.65
CA ALA A 251 -1.35 14.72 -4.47
C ALA A 251 -0.62 15.90 -3.83
N ASP A 252 0.25 15.61 -2.85
CA ASP A 252 1.01 16.63 -2.09
C ASP A 252 1.98 17.40 -3.00
N ILE A 253 2.53 16.72 -4.03
CA ILE A 253 3.42 17.32 -5.02
C ILE A 253 2.95 16.94 -6.41
N LYS A 254 2.81 17.92 -7.28
CA LYS A 254 2.44 17.72 -8.70
C LYS A 254 3.49 18.37 -9.58
N ILE A 255 4.04 17.57 -10.48
CA ILE A 255 5.11 17.98 -11.41
C ILE A 255 4.64 17.69 -12.83
N PHE A 256 4.78 18.67 -13.72
CA PHE A 256 4.57 18.46 -15.14
C PHE A 256 5.90 18.61 -15.86
N LEU A 257 6.39 17.53 -16.50
CA LEU A 257 7.60 17.51 -17.29
C LEU A 257 7.28 17.80 -18.77
N VAL A 258 7.97 18.75 -19.32
CA VAL A 258 7.87 19.17 -20.73
C VAL A 258 9.07 18.69 -21.52
#